data_b2240bf5fea802aa87274d5445216576
#
_entry.id   b2240bf5fea802aa87274d5445216576
#
_cell.length_a   1.000
_cell.length_b   1.000
_cell.length_c   1.000
_cell.angle_alpha   90.00
_cell.angle_beta   90.00
_cell.angle_gamma   90.00
#
_symmetry.space_group_name_H-M   'P 1'
#
loop_
_entity.id
_entity.type
_entity.pdbx_description
1 polymer ?
#
loop_
_entity_poly.entity_id
_entity_poly.type
_entity_poly.pdbx_seq_one_letter_code
_entity_poly.pdbx_strand_id
1 'polypeptide(L)'
;LVNPKDKLAVARHEIACTLDDVVKMSRAVLKPCGKLFMVHRADRMCDVVSTFRKYGIEPKRLQIVYPSAEKAASLILIEGAEGGKPFLKLEKPLFMYDSDGNYIQSLK
;
A
#
# COMPACT_ATOMS: atom_id res chain seq x y z
N LEU A 1 -9.26 -28.00 -6.62
CA LEU A 1 -9.04 -26.74 -5.91
C LEU A 1 -7.59 -26.60 -5.53
N VAL A 2 -7.04 -25.45 -5.83
CA VAL A 2 -5.67 -25.13 -5.51
C VAL A 2 -5.57 -24.82 -4.03
N ASN A 3 -4.54 -25.35 -3.38
CA ASN A 3 -4.34 -24.99 -1.98
C ASN A 3 -3.83 -23.53 -1.89
N PRO A 4 -3.93 -22.90 -0.72
CA PRO A 4 -3.54 -21.48 -0.60
C PRO A 4 -2.12 -21.19 -1.04
N LYS A 5 -1.20 -22.12 -0.81
CA LYS A 5 0.19 -21.93 -1.19
C LYS A 5 0.35 -21.88 -2.70
N ASP A 6 -0.31 -22.78 -3.42
CA ASP A 6 -0.26 -22.80 -4.87
C ASP A 6 -0.91 -21.56 -5.44
N LYS A 7 -2.00 -21.12 -4.82
CA LYS A 7 -2.69 -19.93 -5.24
C LYS A 7 -1.81 -18.68 -5.12
N LEU A 8 -1.07 -18.61 -4.03
CA LEU A 8 -0.14 -17.49 -3.83
C LEU A 8 1.00 -17.54 -4.84
N ALA A 9 1.50 -18.74 -5.15
CA ALA A 9 2.56 -18.89 -6.13
C ALA A 9 2.08 -18.41 -7.50
N VAL A 10 0.87 -18.79 -7.89
CA VAL A 10 0.28 -18.35 -9.15
C VAL A 10 0.16 -16.84 -9.18
N ALA A 11 -0.33 -16.24 -8.09
CA ALA A 11 -0.49 -14.79 -8.03
C ALA A 11 0.84 -14.06 -8.18
N ARG A 12 1.93 -14.66 -7.68
CA ARG A 12 3.23 -14.01 -7.74
C ARG A 12 3.96 -14.23 -9.07
N HIS A 13 3.74 -15.35 -9.72
CA HIS A 13 4.56 -15.75 -10.86
C HIS A 13 3.82 -15.80 -12.18
N GLU A 14 2.56 -16.15 -12.17
CA GLU A 14 1.82 -16.44 -13.38
C GLU A 14 0.74 -15.44 -13.68
N ILE A 15 0.04 -14.98 -12.67
CA ILE A 15 -0.92 -13.93 -12.87
C ILE A 15 -0.14 -12.63 -12.89
N ALA A 16 0.20 -12.19 -14.05
CA ALA A 16 1.02 -11.00 -14.20
C ALA A 16 0.25 -9.74 -13.85
N CYS A 17 -0.32 -9.71 -12.64
CA CYS A 17 -0.96 -8.51 -12.16
C CYS A 17 0.12 -7.57 -11.65
N THR A 18 0.43 -6.58 -12.46
CA THR A 18 1.36 -5.55 -12.07
C THR A 18 0.65 -4.54 -11.17
N LEU A 19 1.42 -3.68 -10.55
CA LEU A 19 0.86 -2.57 -9.80
C LEU A 19 -0.10 -1.75 -10.68
N ASP A 20 0.30 -1.51 -11.92
CA ASP A 20 -0.51 -0.78 -12.88
C ASP A 20 -1.86 -1.47 -13.09
N ASP A 21 -1.85 -2.78 -13.26
CA ASP A 21 -3.08 -3.55 -13.46
C ASP A 21 -4.00 -3.47 -12.26
N VAL A 22 -3.45 -3.59 -11.06
CA VAL A 22 -4.23 -3.56 -9.83
C VAL A 22 -4.92 -2.21 -9.67
N VAL A 23 -4.18 -1.12 -9.87
CA VAL A 23 -4.74 0.22 -9.71
C VAL A 23 -5.75 0.51 -10.81
N LYS A 24 -5.46 0.10 -12.03
CA LYS A 24 -6.38 0.27 -13.16
C LYS A 24 -7.70 -0.43 -12.90
N MET A 25 -7.66 -1.68 -12.44
CA MET A 25 -8.86 -2.44 -12.13
C MET A 25 -9.62 -1.84 -10.96
N SER A 26 -8.90 -1.39 -9.95
CA SER A 26 -9.51 -0.74 -8.79
C SER A 26 -10.23 0.53 -9.23
N ARG A 27 -9.59 1.32 -10.08
CA ARG A 27 -10.21 2.55 -10.57
C ARG A 27 -11.50 2.28 -11.32
N ALA A 28 -11.54 1.17 -12.06
CA ALA A 28 -12.71 0.81 -12.86
C ALA A 28 -13.94 0.52 -11.98
N VAL A 29 -13.73 0.06 -10.74
CA VAL A 29 -14.85 -0.29 -9.86
C VAL A 29 -15.11 0.76 -8.79
N LEU A 30 -14.28 1.80 -8.69
CA LEU A 30 -14.48 2.85 -7.71
C LEU A 30 -15.61 3.77 -8.11
N LYS A 31 -16.44 4.08 -7.15
CA LYS A 31 -17.47 5.10 -7.33
C LYS A 31 -16.83 6.49 -7.27
N PRO A 32 -17.50 7.52 -7.77
CA PRO A 32 -17.00 8.89 -7.59
C PRO A 32 -16.70 9.16 -6.12
N CYS A 33 -15.55 9.73 -5.85
CA CYS A 33 -15.05 9.99 -4.50
C CYS A 33 -14.76 8.74 -3.70
N GLY A 34 -14.72 7.58 -4.36
CA GLY A 34 -14.36 6.33 -3.71
C GLY A 34 -12.90 6.31 -3.30
N LYS A 35 -12.57 5.43 -2.36
CA LYS A 35 -11.22 5.36 -1.81
C LYS A 35 -10.58 4.00 -2.08
N LEU A 36 -9.29 4.02 -2.33
CA LEU A 36 -8.50 2.82 -2.50
C LEU A 36 -7.44 2.78 -1.40
N PHE A 37 -7.41 1.68 -0.68
CA PHE A 37 -6.39 1.44 0.35
C PHE A 37 -5.44 0.37 -0.16
N MET A 38 -4.16 0.59 0.00
CA MET A 38 -3.16 -0.37 -0.48
C MET A 38 -2.00 -0.47 0.49
N VAL A 39 -1.47 -1.68 0.62
CA VAL A 39 -0.22 -1.94 1.34
C VAL A 39 0.81 -2.34 0.30
N HIS A 40 1.96 -1.74 0.33
CA HIS A 40 3.01 -2.05 -0.63
C HIS A 40 4.38 -1.91 0.01
N ARG A 41 5.41 -2.36 -0.67
CA ARG A 41 6.78 -2.21 -0.19
C ARG A 41 7.14 -0.72 -0.19
N ALA A 42 7.84 -0.31 0.84
CA ALA A 42 8.21 1.10 0.98
C ALA A 42 9.13 1.57 -0.14
N ASP A 43 9.99 0.68 -0.66
CA ASP A 43 10.93 1.05 -1.73
C ASP A 43 10.25 1.25 -3.08
N ARG A 44 8.95 0.97 -3.16
CA ARG A 44 8.18 1.20 -4.37
C ARG A 44 7.20 2.36 -4.21
N MET A 45 7.40 3.19 -3.19
CA MET A 45 6.48 4.30 -2.90
C MET A 45 6.26 5.21 -4.11
N CYS A 46 7.32 5.59 -4.80
CA CYS A 46 7.19 6.49 -5.95
C CYS A 46 6.37 5.86 -7.07
N ASP A 47 6.56 4.57 -7.29
CA ASP A 47 5.78 3.85 -8.30
C ASP A 47 4.31 3.81 -7.93
N VAL A 48 4.02 3.56 -6.64
CA VAL A 48 2.65 3.49 -6.17
C VAL A 48 1.95 4.83 -6.33
N VAL A 49 2.58 5.90 -5.89
CA VAL A 49 2.02 7.25 -5.99
C VAL A 49 1.79 7.62 -7.45
N SER A 50 2.78 7.35 -8.29
CA SER A 50 2.72 7.66 -9.71
C SER A 50 1.57 6.91 -10.40
N THR A 51 1.43 5.63 -10.07
CA THR A 51 0.39 4.79 -10.65
C THR A 51 -1.00 5.23 -10.20
N PHE A 52 -1.14 5.57 -8.93
CA PHE A 52 -2.41 6.11 -8.43
C PHE A 52 -2.82 7.33 -9.25
N ARG A 53 -1.90 8.28 -9.40
CA ARG A 53 -2.20 9.51 -10.13
C ARG A 53 -2.49 9.25 -11.61
N LYS A 54 -1.80 8.28 -12.19
CA LYS A 54 -2.03 7.91 -13.58
C LYS A 54 -3.49 7.56 -13.84
N TYR A 55 -4.15 6.94 -12.88
CA TYR A 55 -5.53 6.50 -13.02
C TYR A 55 -6.53 7.40 -12.29
N GLY A 56 -6.12 8.61 -11.95
CA GLY A 56 -7.03 9.57 -11.36
C GLY A 56 -7.35 9.33 -9.88
N ILE A 57 -6.50 8.60 -9.20
CA ILE A 57 -6.63 8.36 -7.76
C ILE A 57 -5.57 9.19 -7.07
N GLU A 58 -5.99 10.20 -6.33
CA GLU A 58 -5.03 11.08 -5.65
C GLU A 58 -4.68 10.50 -4.29
N PRO A 59 -3.38 10.28 -4.01
CA PRO A 59 -2.97 9.82 -2.68
C PRO A 59 -3.34 10.87 -1.63
N LYS A 60 -4.04 10.44 -0.58
CA LYS A 60 -4.53 11.37 0.44
C LYS A 60 -3.92 11.13 1.81
N ARG A 61 -3.55 9.89 2.12
CA ARG A 61 -2.90 9.56 3.38
C ARG A 61 -1.83 8.52 3.14
N LEU A 62 -0.72 8.70 3.84
CA LEU A 62 0.39 7.76 3.74
C LEU A 62 0.94 7.51 5.13
N GLN A 63 1.14 6.24 5.46
CA GLN A 63 1.78 5.86 6.71
C GLN A 63 2.90 4.89 6.39
N ILE A 64 4.07 5.15 6.95
CA ILE A 64 5.25 4.34 6.69
C ILE A 64 5.46 3.39 7.85
N VAL A 65 5.68 2.12 7.54
CA VAL A 65 5.87 1.08 8.56
C VAL A 65 7.34 0.68 8.59
N TYR A 66 7.90 0.72 9.79
CA TYR A 66 9.29 0.32 10.04
C TYR A 66 9.30 -0.93 10.89
N PRO A 67 10.22 -1.88 10.64
CA PRO A 67 10.37 -3.01 11.57
C PRO A 67 10.78 -2.53 12.96
N SER A 68 11.71 -1.58 13.03
CA SER A 68 12.13 -0.95 14.28
C SER A 68 12.74 0.40 13.97
N ALA A 69 13.03 1.16 15.02
CA ALA A 69 13.58 2.51 14.86
C ALA A 69 14.95 2.52 14.18
N GLU A 70 15.69 1.42 14.29
CA GLU A 70 17.04 1.35 13.70
C GLU A 70 17.03 0.80 12.28
N LYS A 71 15.90 0.37 11.76
CA LYS A 71 15.84 -0.24 10.44
C LYS A 71 15.12 0.66 9.46
N ALA A 72 15.41 0.44 8.18
CA ALA A 72 14.75 1.20 7.12
C ALA A 72 13.28 0.81 7.03
N ALA A 73 12.50 1.68 6.44
CA ALA A 73 11.08 1.43 6.21
C ALA A 73 10.88 0.15 5.39
N SER A 74 9.88 -0.64 5.75
CA SER A 74 9.59 -1.89 5.03
C SER A 74 8.33 -1.80 4.20
N LEU A 75 7.29 -1.17 4.71
CA LEU A 75 5.99 -1.10 4.04
C LEU A 75 5.43 0.31 4.07
N ILE A 76 4.51 0.57 3.17
CA ILE A 76 3.68 1.77 3.22
C ILE A 76 2.22 1.35 3.20
N LEU A 77 1.43 2.12 3.93
CA LEU A 77 -0.03 2.02 3.90
C LEU A 77 -0.49 3.30 3.23
N ILE A 78 -1.17 3.18 2.12
CA ILE A 78 -1.55 4.34 1.34
C ILE A 78 -3.04 4.34 1.06
N GLU A 79 -3.65 5.49 1.20
CA GLU A 79 -5.06 5.70 0.88
C GLU A 79 -5.14 6.76 -0.19
N GLY A 80 -5.85 6.45 -1.29
CA GLY A 80 -6.10 7.41 -2.34
C GLY A 80 -7.59 7.58 -2.55
N ALA A 81 -7.97 8.70 -3.13
CA ALA A 81 -9.37 9.01 -3.40
C ALA A 81 -9.53 9.36 -4.87
N GLU A 82 -10.57 8.79 -5.49
CA GLU A 82 -10.88 9.10 -6.88
C GLU A 82 -11.28 10.58 -6.98
N GLY A 83 -10.64 11.29 -7.90
CA GLY A 83 -10.93 12.70 -8.09
C GLY A 83 -10.55 13.61 -6.94
N GLY A 84 -9.75 13.09 -5.99
CA GLY A 84 -9.35 13.88 -4.84
C GLY A 84 -8.46 15.06 -5.19
N LYS A 85 -8.47 16.04 -4.31
CA LYS A 85 -7.59 17.20 -4.47
C LYS A 85 -6.20 16.87 -3.97
N PRO A 86 -5.15 17.54 -4.45
CA PRO A 86 -3.80 17.30 -3.95
C PRO A 86 -3.73 17.61 -2.45
N PHE A 87 -2.67 17.27 -1.83
CA PHE A 87 -2.37 17.38 -0.41
C PHE A 87 -2.44 16.04 0.27
N LEU A 88 -1.28 15.49 0.47
CA LEU A 88 -1.08 14.22 1.14
C LEU A 88 -0.88 14.45 2.63
N LYS A 89 -1.60 13.69 3.44
CA LYS A 89 -1.37 13.70 4.88
C LYS A 89 -0.41 12.58 5.23
N LEU A 90 0.73 12.92 5.80
CA LEU A 90 1.68 11.93 6.30
C LEU A 90 1.32 11.63 7.74
N GLU A 91 0.96 10.38 8.00
CA GLU A 91 0.65 9.94 9.34
C GLU A 91 1.93 9.64 10.12
N LYS A 92 1.82 9.49 11.43
CA LYS A 92 2.96 9.12 12.25
C LYS A 92 3.48 7.76 11.80
N PRO A 93 4.80 7.55 11.81
CA PRO A 93 5.34 6.25 11.43
C PRO A 93 4.91 5.17 12.41
N LEU A 94 4.74 3.95 11.90
CA LEU A 94 4.45 2.78 12.72
C LEU A 94 5.73 1.96 12.86
N PHE A 95 5.98 1.48 14.07
CA PHE A 95 7.10 0.58 14.35
C PHE A 95 6.53 -0.75 14.79
N MET A 96 6.97 -1.84 14.13
CA MET A 96 6.43 -3.16 14.44
C MET A 96 7.03 -3.73 15.72
N TYR A 97 8.31 -3.43 15.98
CA TYR A 97 9.03 -3.93 17.14
C TYR A 97 9.73 -2.79 17.86
N ASP A 98 9.82 -2.91 19.18
CA ASP A 98 10.54 -1.93 19.97
C ASP A 98 12.05 -2.24 19.93
N SER A 99 12.85 -1.47 20.67
CA SER A 99 14.30 -1.64 20.67
C SER A 99 14.74 -2.97 21.26
N ASP A 100 13.90 -3.62 22.03
CA ASP A 100 14.16 -4.94 22.61
C ASP A 100 13.69 -6.07 21.73
N GLY A 101 13.08 -5.76 20.60
CA GLY A 101 12.58 -6.76 19.67
C GLY A 101 11.17 -7.25 19.98
N ASN A 102 10.47 -6.61 20.90
CA ASN A 102 9.12 -6.98 21.26
C ASN A 102 8.11 -6.30 20.35
N TYR A 103 7.07 -7.04 20.01
CA TYR A 103 6.02 -6.53 19.14
C TYR A 103 5.28 -5.37 19.81
N ILE A 104 5.10 -4.29 19.07
CA ILE A 104 4.44 -3.09 19.59
C ILE A 104 2.93 -3.23 19.45
N GLN A 105 2.22 -3.10 20.56
CA GLN A 105 0.76 -3.25 20.58
C GLN A 105 0.03 -2.05 19.96
N SER A 106 0.73 -0.95 19.78
CA SER A 106 0.12 0.28 19.27
C SER A 106 -0.33 0.22 17.82
N LEU A 107 -0.13 -0.91 17.16
CA LEU A 107 -0.58 -1.10 15.79
C LEU A 107 -2.09 -1.19 15.64
N LYS A 108 -2.77 -1.27 16.72
CA LYS A 108 -4.24 -1.36 16.66
C LYS A 108 -4.88 -0.13 16.07
#